data_8878bd7cb29b1b09a8776feaa82526fb
#
_entry.id   8878bd7cb29b1b09a8776feaa82526fb
#
_cell.length_a   1.000
_cell.length_b   1.000
_cell.length_c   1.000
_cell.angle_alpha   90.00
_cell.angle_beta   90.00
_cell.angle_gamma   90.00
#
_symmetry.space_group_name_H-M   'P 1'
#
loop_
_entity.id
_entity.type
_entity.pdbx_description
1 polymer ?
#
loop_
_entity_poly.entity_id
_entity_poly.type
_entity_poly.pdbx_seq_one_letter_code
_entity_poly.pdbx_strand_id
1 'polypeptide(L)'
;MGRILAIDFGRKRTGLAVTDVLRITANPLFTIETKELMNWLTDYFAHEPVDEVVIGHPTQMNGEESESMNYIRPFIGNFKKQFPDKPITMYDERFTSVLAHRAMIDGGMKKKDRQNKAVVDKIAACIILEGYLEKLRVESLELKV
;
A
#
# COMPACT_ATOMS: atom_id res chain seq x y z
N MET A 1 -0.03 10.69 -17.44
CA MET A 1 -0.42 9.61 -16.51
C MET A 1 0.66 9.46 -15.46
N GLY A 2 0.28 9.30 -14.21
CA GLY A 2 1.22 9.20 -13.12
C GLY A 2 1.15 7.87 -12.39
N ARG A 3 2.06 7.71 -11.43
CA ARG A 3 2.17 6.49 -10.64
C ARG A 3 1.04 6.38 -9.62
N ILE A 4 0.77 5.17 -9.17
CA ILE A 4 -0.06 4.90 -8.00
C ILE A 4 0.88 4.43 -6.89
N LEU A 5 0.80 5.07 -5.73
CA LEU A 5 1.60 4.72 -4.56
C LEU A 5 0.75 3.93 -3.57
N ALA A 6 1.24 2.80 -3.11
CA ALA A 6 0.58 2.00 -2.08
C ALA A 6 1.29 2.14 -0.75
N ILE A 7 0.51 2.26 0.31
CA ILE A 7 0.98 2.41 1.67
C ILE A 7 0.40 1.29 2.54
N ASP A 8 1.27 0.50 3.13
CA ASP A 8 0.89 -0.43 4.19
C ASP A 8 1.29 0.22 5.51
N PHE A 9 0.33 0.97 6.08
CA PHE A 9 0.60 1.84 7.22
C PHE A 9 0.71 1.06 8.52
N GLY A 10 1.83 1.18 9.18
CA GLY A 10 2.05 0.62 10.49
C GLY A 10 2.36 1.71 11.52
N ARG A 11 2.19 1.38 12.78
CA ARG A 11 2.40 2.33 13.87
C ARG A 11 3.86 2.77 13.96
N LYS A 12 4.79 1.84 13.77
CA LYS A 12 6.24 2.11 13.84
C LYS A 12 6.89 2.12 12.47
N ARG A 13 6.46 1.23 11.59
CA ARG A 13 7.01 1.08 10.24
C ARG A 13 5.89 1.07 9.21
N THR A 14 6.20 1.59 8.04
CA THR A 14 5.26 1.66 6.92
C THR A 14 5.94 1.09 5.69
N GLY A 15 5.26 0.15 5.04
CA GLY A 15 5.73 -0.43 3.78
C GLY A 15 5.22 0.40 2.61
N LEU A 16 6.05 0.51 1.57
CA LEU A 16 5.74 1.33 0.39
C LEU A 16 5.96 0.53 -0.88
N ALA A 17 5.07 0.73 -1.84
CA ALA A 17 5.19 0.18 -3.19
C ALA A 17 4.63 1.20 -4.18
N VAL A 18 5.07 1.10 -5.43
CA VAL A 18 4.67 2.09 -6.43
C VAL A 18 4.57 1.41 -7.80
N THR A 19 3.67 1.91 -8.65
CA THR A 19 3.61 1.47 -10.04
C THR A 19 4.61 2.25 -10.88
N ASP A 20 4.87 1.75 -12.10
CA ASP A 20 5.46 2.56 -13.15
C ASP A 20 4.44 3.64 -13.58
N VAL A 21 4.88 4.59 -14.40
CA VAL A 21 3.99 5.69 -14.86
C VAL A 21 2.83 5.18 -15.72
N LEU A 22 2.99 4.04 -16.37
CA LEU A 22 1.94 3.41 -17.18
C LEU A 22 1.01 2.52 -16.36
N ARG A 23 1.28 2.36 -15.07
CA ARG A 23 0.48 1.55 -14.14
C ARG A 23 0.34 0.09 -14.56
N ILE A 24 1.41 -0.48 -15.11
CA ILE A 24 1.44 -1.86 -15.58
C ILE A 24 1.90 -2.80 -14.47
N THR A 25 2.94 -2.41 -13.73
CA THR A 25 3.55 -3.26 -12.71
C THR A 25 3.57 -2.60 -11.35
N ALA A 26 3.49 -3.42 -10.30
CA ALA A 26 3.65 -2.99 -8.92
C ALA A 26 5.06 -3.36 -8.46
N ASN A 27 5.78 -2.39 -7.88
CA ASN A 27 7.16 -2.57 -7.48
C ASN A 27 7.33 -2.16 -6.00
N PRO A 28 7.91 -3.04 -5.17
CA PRO A 28 8.16 -2.66 -3.79
C PRO A 28 9.25 -1.58 -3.74
N LEU A 29 9.07 -0.56 -2.90
CA LEU A 29 10.08 0.47 -2.70
C LEU A 29 10.96 0.11 -1.52
N PHE A 30 10.46 0.34 -0.33
CA PHE A 30 11.18 0.04 0.91
C PHE A 30 10.21 0.19 2.09
N THR A 31 10.71 -0.12 3.28
CA THR A 31 9.98 0.12 4.51
C THR A 31 10.63 1.31 5.21
N ILE A 32 9.80 2.26 5.64
CA ILE A 32 10.26 3.49 6.29
C ILE A 32 9.72 3.57 7.72
N GLU A 33 10.43 4.25 8.59
CA GLU A 33 9.88 4.56 9.90
C GLU A 33 8.68 5.50 9.73
N THR A 34 7.57 5.16 10.35
CA THR A 34 6.30 5.88 10.16
C THR A 34 6.42 7.37 10.51
N LYS A 35 7.25 7.71 11.49
CA LYS A 35 7.48 9.11 11.86
C LYS A 35 8.10 9.95 10.74
N GLU A 36 8.77 9.30 9.78
CA GLU A 36 9.41 9.98 8.65
C GLU A 36 8.53 9.99 7.39
N LEU A 37 7.38 9.33 7.45
CA LEU A 37 6.55 9.10 6.27
C LEU A 37 6.08 10.40 5.60
N MET A 38 5.56 11.34 6.37
CA MET A 38 5.03 12.59 5.78
C MET A 38 6.11 13.41 5.10
N ASN A 39 7.31 13.48 5.69
CA ASN A 39 8.44 14.18 5.06
C ASN A 39 8.86 13.48 3.77
N TRP A 40 8.92 12.17 3.79
CA TRP A 40 9.26 11.38 2.60
C TRP A 40 8.22 11.59 1.49
N LEU A 41 6.94 11.58 1.84
CA LEU A 41 5.86 11.80 0.86
C LEU A 41 5.97 13.17 0.21
N THR A 42 6.28 14.20 1.01
CA THR A 42 6.45 15.55 0.49
C THR A 42 7.55 15.60 -0.57
N ASP A 43 8.70 15.01 -0.28
CA ASP A 43 9.82 14.96 -1.22
C ASP A 43 9.49 14.11 -2.44
N TYR A 44 8.88 12.95 -2.23
CA TYR A 44 8.56 12.03 -3.32
C TYR A 44 7.58 12.65 -4.31
N PHE A 45 6.52 13.28 -3.81
CA PHE A 45 5.54 13.94 -4.68
C PHE A 45 6.11 15.13 -5.44
N ALA A 46 7.18 15.74 -4.91
CA ALA A 46 7.85 16.84 -5.60
C ALA A 46 8.72 16.36 -6.78
N HIS A 47 9.15 15.08 -6.75
CA HIS A 47 10.08 14.54 -7.76
C HIS A 47 9.43 13.51 -8.68
N GLU A 48 8.36 12.86 -8.26
CA GLU A 48 7.72 11.79 -9.02
C GLU A 48 6.26 12.10 -9.30
N PRO A 49 5.76 11.79 -10.51
CA PRO A 49 4.37 12.07 -10.86
C PRO A 49 3.44 11.02 -10.27
N VAL A 50 2.99 11.25 -9.05
CA VAL A 50 2.03 10.37 -8.36
C VAL A 50 0.64 10.95 -8.52
N ASP A 51 -0.27 10.20 -9.13
CA ASP A 51 -1.64 10.65 -9.37
C ASP A 51 -2.60 10.27 -8.24
N GLU A 52 -2.34 9.14 -7.59
CA GLU A 52 -3.20 8.71 -6.47
C GLU A 52 -2.43 7.81 -5.51
N VAL A 53 -2.98 7.71 -4.31
CA VAL A 53 -2.43 6.89 -3.24
C VAL A 53 -3.48 5.87 -2.81
N VAL A 54 -3.07 4.62 -2.61
CA VAL A 54 -3.91 3.60 -2.02
C VAL A 54 -3.31 3.18 -0.69
N ILE A 55 -4.15 3.09 0.34
CA ILE A 55 -3.72 2.64 1.65
C ILE A 55 -4.49 1.38 2.03
N GLY A 56 -3.80 0.39 2.57
CA GLY A 56 -4.44 -0.83 3.02
C GLY A 56 -5.42 -0.53 4.15
N HIS A 57 -6.62 -1.07 4.04
CA HIS A 57 -7.65 -0.97 5.07
C HIS A 57 -7.71 -2.31 5.82
N PRO A 58 -7.02 -2.43 6.97
CA PRO A 58 -6.99 -3.69 7.69
C PRO A 58 -8.34 -3.96 8.35
N THR A 59 -8.94 -5.08 7.99
CA THR A 59 -10.16 -5.57 8.63
C THR A 59 -9.89 -6.93 9.24
N GLN A 60 -10.66 -7.29 10.26
CA GLN A 60 -10.57 -8.62 10.84
C GLN A 60 -11.29 -9.63 9.93
N MET A 61 -11.04 -10.91 10.15
CA MET A 61 -11.62 -11.98 9.35
C MET A 61 -13.15 -11.97 9.34
N ASN A 62 -13.77 -11.44 10.40
CA ASN A 62 -15.22 -11.29 10.51
C ASN A 62 -15.76 -10.02 9.85
N GLY A 63 -14.90 -9.24 9.20
CA GLY A 63 -15.31 -8.00 8.52
C GLY A 63 -15.30 -6.75 9.40
N GLU A 64 -15.01 -6.88 10.69
CA GLU A 64 -14.92 -5.73 11.60
C GLU A 64 -13.58 -5.02 11.41
N GLU A 65 -13.55 -3.71 11.71
CA GLU A 65 -12.33 -2.94 11.62
C GLU A 65 -11.31 -3.40 12.66
N SER A 66 -10.03 -3.41 12.29
CA SER A 66 -8.96 -3.74 13.23
C SER A 66 -8.62 -2.52 14.09
N GLU A 67 -7.90 -2.76 15.18
CA GLU A 67 -7.43 -1.68 16.06
C GLU A 67 -6.50 -0.72 15.33
N SER A 68 -5.87 -1.18 14.26
CA SER A 68 -4.98 -0.35 13.43
C SER A 68 -5.67 0.90 12.90
N MET A 69 -6.99 0.86 12.72
CA MET A 69 -7.74 2.01 12.24
C MET A 69 -7.69 3.19 13.21
N ASN A 70 -7.37 2.96 14.47
CA ASN A 70 -7.25 4.04 15.46
C ASN A 70 -6.10 4.99 15.13
N TYR A 71 -5.09 4.56 14.38
CA TYR A 71 -4.01 5.44 13.93
C TYR A 71 -3.99 5.64 12.42
N ILE A 72 -4.60 4.78 11.64
CA ILE A 72 -4.71 4.96 10.19
C ILE A 72 -5.63 6.13 9.85
N ARG A 73 -6.77 6.25 10.51
CA ARG A 73 -7.70 7.38 10.27
C ARG A 73 -7.08 8.75 10.53
N PRO A 74 -6.36 8.97 11.66
CA PRO A 74 -5.66 10.24 11.85
C PRO A 74 -4.63 10.51 10.77
N PHE A 75 -3.91 9.49 10.31
CA PHE A 75 -2.96 9.64 9.22
C PHE A 75 -3.65 10.10 7.93
N ILE A 76 -4.76 9.45 7.57
CA ILE A 76 -5.52 9.84 6.37
C ILE A 76 -6.00 11.28 6.47
N GLY A 77 -6.49 11.70 7.65
CA GLY A 77 -6.91 13.08 7.88
C GLY A 77 -5.78 14.07 7.67
N ASN A 78 -4.61 13.79 8.22
CA ASN A 78 -3.43 14.64 8.05
C ASN A 78 -2.94 14.64 6.60
N PHE A 79 -2.98 13.49 5.94
CA PHE A 79 -2.62 13.36 4.53
C PHE A 79 -3.49 14.26 3.65
N LYS A 80 -4.81 14.22 3.85
CA LYS A 80 -5.75 15.04 3.07
C LYS A 80 -5.55 16.54 3.29
N LYS A 81 -5.13 16.92 4.49
CA LYS A 81 -4.84 18.33 4.79
C LYS A 81 -3.55 18.79 4.11
N GLN A 82 -2.52 17.96 4.10
CA GLN A 82 -1.22 18.32 3.56
C GLN A 82 -1.17 18.15 2.04
N PHE A 83 -1.89 17.18 1.49
CA PHE A 83 -1.90 16.88 0.06
C PHE A 83 -3.34 16.88 -0.48
N PRO A 84 -4.03 18.04 -0.48
CA PRO A 84 -5.44 18.10 -0.88
C PRO A 84 -5.69 17.68 -2.33
N ASP A 85 -4.67 17.74 -3.18
CA ASP A 85 -4.79 17.38 -4.59
C ASP A 85 -4.50 15.91 -4.87
N LYS A 86 -4.10 15.15 -3.85
CA LYS A 86 -3.79 13.72 -4.01
C LYS A 86 -4.95 12.88 -3.51
N PRO A 87 -5.67 12.16 -4.40
CA PRO A 87 -6.68 11.21 -3.95
C PRO A 87 -6.03 10.10 -3.12
N ILE A 88 -6.66 9.75 -2.01
CA ILE A 88 -6.25 8.60 -1.21
C ILE A 88 -7.45 7.68 -1.05
N THR A 89 -7.28 6.41 -1.43
CA THR A 89 -8.33 5.41 -1.42
C THR A 89 -7.95 4.29 -0.47
N MET A 90 -8.89 3.84 0.35
CA MET A 90 -8.67 2.66 1.18
C MET A 90 -9.00 1.40 0.38
N TYR A 91 -8.15 0.40 0.51
CA TYR A 91 -8.34 -0.91 -0.12
C TYR A 91 -8.35 -1.98 0.97
N ASP A 92 -9.40 -2.79 1.02
CA ASP A 92 -9.53 -3.86 2.02
C ASP A 92 -8.42 -4.89 1.82
N GLU A 93 -7.54 -4.99 2.83
CA GLU A 93 -6.40 -5.91 2.79
C GLU A 93 -6.64 -7.18 3.60
N ARG A 94 -7.91 -7.51 3.87
CA ARG A 94 -8.24 -8.76 4.55
C ARG A 94 -7.52 -9.91 3.86
N PHE A 95 -6.81 -10.73 4.63
CA PHE A 95 -5.98 -11.82 4.13
C PHE A 95 -4.68 -11.42 3.43
N THR A 96 -4.36 -10.12 3.31
CA THR A 96 -3.13 -9.70 2.61
C THR A 96 -1.87 -10.28 3.26
N SER A 97 -1.80 -10.28 4.58
CA SER A 97 -0.64 -10.85 5.29
C SER A 97 -0.48 -12.34 5.01
N VAL A 98 -1.59 -13.07 4.92
CA VAL A 98 -1.57 -14.50 4.58
C VAL A 98 -1.07 -14.69 3.16
N LEU A 99 -1.56 -13.88 2.22
CA LEU A 99 -1.13 -13.95 0.82
C LEU A 99 0.35 -13.58 0.68
N ALA A 100 0.81 -12.59 1.44
CA ALA A 100 2.21 -12.20 1.43
C ALA A 100 3.12 -13.34 1.90
N HIS A 101 2.74 -14.01 2.99
CA HIS A 101 3.50 -15.17 3.47
C HIS A 101 3.54 -16.30 2.45
N ARG A 102 2.41 -16.59 1.82
CA ARG A 102 2.37 -17.62 0.75
C ARG A 102 3.27 -17.26 -0.42
N ALA A 103 3.20 -16.01 -0.87
CA ALA A 103 4.02 -15.54 -1.98
C ALA A 103 5.51 -15.66 -1.66
N MET A 104 5.91 -15.34 -0.43
CA MET A 104 7.31 -15.47 0.00
C MET A 104 7.76 -16.93 0.05
N ILE A 105 6.90 -17.85 0.52
CA ILE A 105 7.20 -19.28 0.56
C ILE A 105 7.30 -19.83 -0.85
N ASP A 106 6.33 -19.51 -1.71
CA ASP A 106 6.30 -19.99 -3.09
C ASP A 106 7.47 -19.44 -3.91
N GLY A 107 7.92 -18.24 -3.58
CA GLY A 107 9.10 -17.63 -4.19
C GLY A 107 10.43 -18.14 -3.67
N GLY A 108 10.41 -19.09 -2.72
CA GLY A 108 11.64 -19.67 -2.17
C GLY A 108 12.36 -18.79 -1.16
N MET A 109 11.67 -17.82 -0.57
CA MET A 109 12.27 -16.95 0.45
C MET A 109 12.65 -17.75 1.69
N LYS A 110 13.86 -17.51 2.19
CA LYS A 110 14.37 -18.18 3.40
C LYS A 110 13.56 -17.77 4.63
N LYS A 111 13.45 -18.68 5.58
CA LYS A 111 12.72 -18.45 6.83
C LYS A 111 13.18 -17.18 7.54
N LYS A 112 14.50 -16.93 7.55
CA LYS A 112 15.09 -15.73 8.16
C LYS A 112 14.51 -14.46 7.55
N ASP A 113 14.40 -14.42 6.22
CA ASP A 113 13.89 -13.24 5.51
C ASP A 113 12.40 -13.05 5.75
N ARG A 114 11.64 -14.18 5.85
CA ARG A 114 10.20 -14.11 6.15
C ARG A 114 9.91 -13.55 7.54
N GLN A 115 10.86 -13.66 8.46
CA GLN A 115 10.73 -13.12 9.81
C GLN A 115 11.15 -11.65 9.90
N ASN A 116 11.76 -11.11 8.85
CA ASN A 116 12.13 -9.70 8.80
C ASN A 116 10.89 -8.88 8.46
N LYS A 117 10.39 -8.12 9.43
CA LYS A 117 9.17 -7.33 9.25
C LYS A 117 9.28 -6.26 8.16
N ALA A 118 10.48 -5.67 7.99
CA ALA A 118 10.68 -4.67 6.95
C ALA A 118 10.47 -5.25 5.55
N VAL A 119 10.90 -6.50 5.33
CA VAL A 119 10.68 -7.20 4.07
C VAL A 119 9.20 -7.54 3.90
N VAL A 120 8.56 -8.05 4.95
CA VAL A 120 7.14 -8.39 4.92
C VAL A 120 6.28 -7.15 4.62
N ASP A 121 6.57 -6.02 5.26
CA ASP A 121 5.77 -4.81 5.10
C ASP A 121 5.82 -4.26 3.66
N LYS A 122 6.99 -4.23 3.03
CA LYS A 122 7.08 -3.75 1.64
C LYS A 122 6.44 -4.72 0.65
N ILE A 123 6.49 -6.03 0.93
CA ILE A 123 5.82 -7.03 0.09
C ILE A 123 4.31 -6.90 0.27
N ALA A 124 3.83 -6.68 1.49
CA ALA A 124 2.42 -6.46 1.76
C ALA A 124 1.91 -5.23 1.01
N ALA A 125 2.66 -4.13 1.00
CA ALA A 125 2.31 -2.94 0.22
C ALA A 125 2.22 -3.24 -1.27
N CYS A 126 3.14 -4.05 -1.79
CA CYS A 126 3.13 -4.46 -3.20
C CYS A 126 1.89 -5.30 -3.53
N ILE A 127 1.50 -6.20 -2.63
CA ILE A 127 0.31 -7.04 -2.82
C ILE A 127 -0.97 -6.19 -2.79
N ILE A 128 -1.04 -5.22 -1.88
CA ILE A 128 -2.15 -4.24 -1.85
C ILE A 128 -2.25 -3.55 -3.22
N LEU A 129 -1.12 -3.11 -3.74
CA LEU A 129 -1.07 -2.41 -5.02
C LEU A 129 -1.49 -3.30 -6.18
N GLU A 130 -1.01 -4.54 -6.22
CA GLU A 130 -1.40 -5.51 -7.24
C GLU A 130 -2.91 -5.78 -7.22
N GLY A 131 -3.48 -5.95 -6.02
CA GLY A 131 -4.91 -6.14 -5.86
C GLY A 131 -5.71 -4.93 -6.35
N TYR A 132 -5.24 -3.74 -6.04
CA TYR A 132 -5.88 -2.51 -6.48
C TYR A 132 -5.82 -2.35 -8.00
N LEU A 133 -4.68 -2.65 -8.62
CA LEU A 133 -4.54 -2.62 -10.08
C LEU A 133 -5.49 -3.60 -10.75
N GLU A 134 -5.62 -4.80 -10.21
CA GLU A 134 -6.55 -5.80 -10.73
C GLU A 134 -7.99 -5.31 -10.65
N LYS A 135 -8.36 -4.70 -9.53
CA LYS A 135 -9.69 -4.10 -9.37
C LYS A 135 -9.95 -3.05 -10.43
N LEU A 136 -8.99 -2.17 -10.71
CA LEU A 136 -9.13 -1.14 -11.73
C LEU A 136 -9.28 -1.74 -13.13
N ARG A 137 -8.56 -2.82 -13.44
CA ARG A 137 -8.68 -3.52 -14.73
C ARG A 137 -10.06 -4.11 -14.92
N VAL A 138 -10.60 -4.75 -13.88
CA VAL A 138 -11.94 -5.34 -13.93
C VAL A 138 -12.99 -4.26 -14.13
N GLU A 139 -12.91 -3.16 -13.37
CA GLU A 139 -13.84 -2.04 -13.52
C GLU A 139 -13.79 -1.44 -14.92
N SER A 140 -12.59 -1.33 -15.49
CA SER A 140 -12.41 -0.82 -16.85
C SER A 140 -13.07 -1.73 -17.89
N LEU A 141 -12.98 -3.05 -17.70
CA LEU A 141 -13.62 -4.02 -18.60
C LEU A 141 -15.13 -3.95 -18.49
N GLU A 142 -15.67 -3.80 -17.29
CA GLU A 142 -17.11 -3.65 -17.06
C GLU A 142 -17.67 -2.41 -17.76
N LEU A 143 -16.93 -1.31 -17.73
CA LEU A 143 -17.34 -0.06 -18.37
C LEU A 143 -17.37 -0.16 -19.90
N LYS A 144 -16.63 -1.09 -20.49
CA LYS A 144 -16.58 -1.29 -21.94
C LYS A 144 -17.71 -2.19 -22.47
N VAL A 145 -18.41 -2.83 -21.58
CA VAL A 145 -19.55 -3.67 -21.93
C VAL A 145 -20.83 -2.84 -21.91
#